data_258fddd95e280c5ff958be04ff182852
#
_entry.id   258fddd95e280c5ff958be04ff182852
#
_cell.length_a   1.000
_cell.length_b   1.000
_cell.length_c   1.000
_cell.angle_alpha   90.00
_cell.angle_beta   90.00
_cell.angle_gamma   90.00
#
_symmetry.space_group_name_H-M   'P 1'
#
loop_
_entity.id
_entity.type
_entity.pdbx_description
1 polymer ?
#
loop_
_entity_poly.entity_id
_entity_poly.type
_entity_poly.pdbx_seq_one_letter_code
_entity_poly.pdbx_strand_id
1 'polypeptide(L)'
;GLDPGSRRVLWDEIKRLREDGVTIILTTQYLEEADELADRISIIDNGLVAAEGTPDELKALIGGDVITFILNNDDEAKKAKELILNSENERNQLRVTVENGAEKIPDLLSELSKNKLEVLSVSANKPSLDDVFLEVTGYRLEGAAEEEELSEGMSDNE
;
A
#
# COMPACT_ATOMS: atom_id res chain seq x y z
N GLY A 1 -10.39 -17.46 9.25
CA GLY A 1 -10.81 -16.28 8.48
C GLY A 1 -11.95 -16.62 7.52
N LEU A 2 -12.62 -15.61 6.99
CA LEU A 2 -13.63 -15.78 5.95
C LEU A 2 -12.95 -15.96 4.58
N ASP A 3 -13.54 -16.77 3.70
CA ASP A 3 -13.15 -16.78 2.29
C ASP A 3 -13.52 -15.44 1.61
N PRO A 4 -12.88 -15.08 0.47
CA PRO A 4 -13.12 -13.80 -0.19
C PRO A 4 -14.58 -13.56 -0.58
N GLY A 5 -15.34 -14.58 -0.94
CA GLY A 5 -16.76 -14.48 -1.27
C GLY A 5 -17.59 -14.11 -0.04
N SER A 6 -17.40 -14.83 1.06
CA SER A 6 -18.08 -14.57 2.34
C SER A 6 -17.71 -13.19 2.91
N ARG A 7 -16.45 -12.73 2.73
CA ARG A 7 -16.00 -11.40 3.14
C ARG A 7 -16.80 -10.31 2.41
N ARG A 8 -16.96 -10.41 1.09
CA ARG A 8 -17.75 -9.44 0.29
C ARG A 8 -19.22 -9.37 0.73
N VAL A 9 -19.84 -10.51 0.99
CA VAL A 9 -21.24 -10.56 1.49
C VAL A 9 -21.37 -9.83 2.84
N LEU A 10 -20.39 -10.01 3.73
CA LEU A 10 -20.34 -9.27 5.01
C LEU A 10 -20.17 -7.77 4.79
N TRP A 11 -19.30 -7.35 3.89
CA TRP A 11 -19.09 -5.93 3.55
C TRP A 11 -20.36 -5.27 3.00
N ASP A 12 -21.08 -5.97 2.13
CA ASP A 12 -22.36 -5.47 1.57
C ASP A 12 -23.40 -5.28 2.68
N GLU A 13 -23.45 -6.20 3.65
CA GLU A 13 -24.37 -6.07 4.80
C GLU A 13 -23.97 -4.89 5.71
N ILE A 14 -22.67 -4.69 5.96
CA ILE A 14 -22.16 -3.53 6.73
C ILE A 14 -22.54 -2.23 6.03
N LYS A 15 -22.35 -2.14 4.70
CA LYS A 15 -22.74 -0.96 3.90
C LYS A 15 -24.23 -0.69 4.00
N ARG A 16 -25.07 -1.72 3.90
CA ARG A 16 -26.51 -1.61 4.03
C ARG A 16 -26.93 -1.07 5.41
N LEU A 17 -26.35 -1.60 6.49
CA LEU A 17 -26.64 -1.12 7.85
C LEU A 17 -26.24 0.35 8.03
N ARG A 18 -25.11 0.75 7.44
CA ARG A 18 -24.66 2.16 7.43
C ARG A 18 -25.67 3.07 6.69
N GLU A 19 -26.18 2.63 5.53
CA GLU A 19 -27.19 3.35 4.75
C GLU A 19 -28.52 3.49 5.54
N ASP A 20 -28.84 2.50 6.37
CA ASP A 20 -29.98 2.52 7.28
C ASP A 20 -29.75 3.44 8.51
N GLY A 21 -28.60 4.13 8.60
CA GLY A 21 -28.25 5.09 9.65
C GLY A 21 -27.68 4.46 10.92
N VAL A 22 -27.24 3.21 10.87
CA VAL A 22 -26.60 2.54 12.02
C VAL A 22 -25.14 3.02 12.13
N THR A 23 -24.75 3.47 13.33
CA THR A 23 -23.35 3.75 13.63
C THR A 23 -22.60 2.45 13.91
N ILE A 24 -21.53 2.21 13.17
CA ILE A 24 -20.73 0.98 13.25
C ILE A 24 -19.30 1.34 13.66
N ILE A 25 -18.75 0.64 14.64
CA ILE A 25 -17.34 0.70 14.98
C ILE A 25 -16.71 -0.62 14.53
N LEU A 26 -15.76 -0.52 13.61
CA LEU A 26 -14.99 -1.63 13.08
C LEU A 26 -13.54 -1.55 13.58
N THR A 27 -13.03 -2.66 14.09
CA THR A 27 -11.60 -2.82 14.36
C THR A 27 -11.05 -3.90 13.45
N THR A 28 -10.03 -3.59 12.68
CA THR A 28 -9.41 -4.52 11.74
C THR A 28 -7.91 -4.26 11.64
N GLN A 29 -7.16 -5.26 11.23
CA GLN A 29 -5.78 -5.13 10.75
C GLN A 29 -5.71 -5.10 9.21
N TYR A 30 -6.82 -5.35 8.53
CA TYR A 30 -6.91 -5.35 7.07
C TYR A 30 -7.26 -3.95 6.59
N LEU A 31 -6.29 -3.23 6.04
CA LEU A 31 -6.46 -1.84 5.61
C LEU A 31 -7.41 -1.71 4.42
N GLU A 32 -7.51 -2.74 3.57
CA GLU A 32 -8.51 -2.82 2.50
C GLU A 32 -9.95 -2.76 3.05
N GLU A 33 -10.22 -3.45 4.18
CA GLU A 33 -11.54 -3.37 4.83
C GLU A 33 -11.84 -1.97 5.34
N ALA A 34 -10.85 -1.32 5.95
CA ALA A 34 -10.99 0.04 6.44
C ALA A 34 -11.23 1.02 5.27
N ASP A 35 -10.50 0.87 4.16
CA ASP A 35 -10.65 1.71 2.96
C ASP A 35 -12.05 1.59 2.33
N GLU A 36 -12.56 0.38 2.25
CA GLU A 36 -13.83 0.08 1.58
C GLU A 36 -15.06 0.41 2.43
N LEU A 37 -14.96 0.33 3.76
CA LEU A 37 -16.11 0.37 4.65
C LEU A 37 -16.21 1.63 5.51
N ALA A 38 -15.08 2.26 5.85
CA ALA A 38 -15.08 3.31 6.85
C ALA A 38 -15.34 4.70 6.25
N ASP A 39 -16.15 5.50 6.94
CA ASP A 39 -16.27 6.94 6.68
C ASP A 39 -15.12 7.73 7.33
N ARG A 40 -14.60 7.23 8.46
CA ARG A 40 -13.45 7.79 9.17
C ARG A 40 -12.61 6.65 9.76
N ILE A 41 -11.31 6.86 9.76
CA ILE A 41 -10.31 5.89 10.23
C ILE A 41 -9.46 6.58 11.29
N SER A 42 -9.16 5.84 12.36
CA SER A 42 -8.14 6.21 13.35
C SER A 42 -7.09 5.11 13.37
N ILE A 43 -5.87 5.45 12.95
CA ILE A 43 -4.70 4.56 13.01
C ILE A 43 -4.14 4.66 14.42
N ILE A 44 -4.04 3.52 15.10
CA ILE A 44 -3.53 3.45 16.47
C ILE A 44 -2.19 2.73 16.45
N ASP A 45 -1.19 3.40 17.01
CA ASP A 45 0.15 2.87 17.19
C ASP A 45 0.62 3.12 18.63
N ASN A 46 1.21 2.11 19.28
CA ASN A 46 1.72 2.19 20.66
C ASN A 46 0.71 2.79 21.66
N GLY A 47 -0.60 2.54 21.47
CA GLY A 47 -1.67 3.04 22.34
C GLY A 47 -2.06 4.50 22.11
N LEU A 48 -1.53 5.15 21.08
CA LEU A 48 -1.85 6.52 20.71
C LEU A 48 -2.46 6.55 19.30
N VAL A 49 -3.26 7.59 19.01
CA VAL A 49 -3.73 7.86 17.65
C VAL A 49 -2.59 8.47 16.85
N ALA A 50 -2.05 7.71 15.88
CA ALA A 50 -0.98 8.16 15.00
C ALA A 50 -1.51 9.03 13.86
N ALA A 51 -2.68 8.70 13.30
CA ALA A 51 -3.37 9.51 12.30
C ALA A 51 -4.88 9.27 12.36
N GLU A 52 -5.66 10.27 11.96
CA GLU A 52 -7.12 10.19 11.91
C GLU A 52 -7.66 11.02 10.73
N GLY A 53 -8.64 10.48 10.00
CA GLY A 53 -9.27 11.18 8.87
C GLY A 53 -10.20 10.27 8.08
N THR A 54 -10.75 10.78 6.98
CA THR A 54 -11.38 9.93 5.95
C THR A 54 -10.29 9.15 5.21
N PRO A 55 -10.61 8.04 4.54
CA PRO A 55 -9.64 7.31 3.69
C PRO A 55 -8.88 8.24 2.73
N ASP A 56 -9.59 9.14 2.06
CA ASP A 56 -8.99 10.06 1.09
C ASP A 56 -8.08 11.12 1.75
N GLU A 57 -8.49 11.67 2.91
CA GLU A 57 -7.66 12.60 3.68
C GLU A 57 -6.36 11.93 4.13
N LEU A 58 -6.44 10.69 4.61
CA LEU A 58 -5.26 9.93 5.03
C LEU A 58 -4.33 9.64 3.85
N LYS A 59 -4.86 9.15 2.73
CA LYS A 59 -4.06 8.90 1.51
C LYS A 59 -3.40 10.17 0.97
N ALA A 60 -4.04 11.33 1.12
CA ALA A 60 -3.47 12.60 0.72
C ALA A 60 -2.22 13.01 1.54
N LEU A 61 -2.01 12.42 2.74
CA LEU A 61 -0.79 12.66 3.53
C LEU A 61 0.48 12.18 2.81
N ILE A 62 0.36 11.17 1.96
CA ILE A 62 1.51 10.62 1.20
C ILE A 62 2.02 11.62 0.15
N GLY A 63 1.16 12.51 -0.37
CA GLY A 63 1.58 13.65 -1.18
C GLY A 63 1.95 13.33 -2.63
N GLY A 64 1.71 12.12 -3.14
CA GLY A 64 2.05 11.75 -4.52
C GLY A 64 1.65 10.34 -4.91
N ASP A 65 1.98 9.94 -6.12
CA ASP A 65 1.84 8.56 -6.58
C ASP A 65 2.96 7.69 -6.00
N VAL A 66 2.68 6.45 -5.74
CA VAL A 66 3.68 5.45 -5.28
C VAL A 66 4.10 4.61 -6.46
N ILE A 67 5.38 4.71 -6.85
CA ILE A 67 5.98 3.85 -7.86
C ILE A 67 6.70 2.72 -7.15
N THR A 68 6.38 1.49 -7.51
CA THR A 68 7.04 0.28 -7.01
C THR A 68 7.89 -0.33 -8.11
N PHE A 69 9.18 -0.52 -7.85
CA PHE A 69 10.12 -1.24 -8.69
C PHE A 69 10.46 -2.57 -8.04
N ILE A 70 10.38 -3.66 -8.79
CA ILE A 70 10.86 -4.97 -8.37
C ILE A 70 12.26 -5.15 -8.96
N LEU A 71 13.26 -5.39 -8.11
CA LEU A 71 14.64 -5.64 -8.50
C LEU A 71 14.98 -7.13 -8.33
N ASN A 72 16.15 -7.56 -8.81
CA ASN A 72 16.56 -8.97 -8.76
C ASN A 72 16.68 -9.52 -7.32
N ASN A 73 17.09 -8.68 -6.37
CA ASN A 73 17.32 -9.07 -4.98
C ASN A 73 17.34 -7.88 -4.03
N ASP A 74 17.36 -8.20 -2.73
CA ASP A 74 17.33 -7.22 -1.64
C ASP A 74 18.55 -6.27 -1.64
N ASP A 75 19.71 -6.74 -2.04
CA ASP A 75 20.93 -5.92 -2.07
C ASP A 75 20.86 -4.85 -3.19
N GLU A 76 20.25 -5.18 -4.33
CA GLU A 76 19.98 -4.20 -5.38
C GLU A 76 18.94 -3.18 -4.93
N ALA A 77 17.87 -3.59 -4.23
CA ALA A 77 16.87 -2.68 -3.69
C ALA A 77 17.47 -1.71 -2.65
N LYS A 78 18.37 -2.17 -1.79
CA LYS A 78 19.09 -1.31 -0.85
C LYS A 78 19.98 -0.29 -1.56
N LYS A 79 20.71 -0.71 -2.59
CA LYS A 79 21.53 0.21 -3.41
C LYS A 79 20.66 1.24 -4.15
N ALA A 80 19.51 0.80 -4.67
CA ALA A 80 18.57 1.69 -5.34
C ALA A 80 18.01 2.75 -4.38
N LYS A 81 17.70 2.39 -3.14
CA LYS A 81 17.28 3.33 -2.08
C LYS A 81 18.32 4.41 -1.80
N GLU A 82 19.60 4.06 -1.81
CA GLU A 82 20.68 5.05 -1.61
C GLU A 82 20.80 6.05 -2.77
N LEU A 83 20.35 5.69 -3.97
CA LEU A 83 20.41 6.51 -5.17
C LEU A 83 19.19 7.42 -5.35
N ILE A 84 18.02 6.95 -4.94
CA ILE A 84 16.74 7.62 -5.19
C ILE A 84 16.21 8.22 -3.89
N LEU A 85 16.06 9.53 -3.89
CA LEU A 85 15.48 10.27 -2.75
C LEU A 85 13.99 9.93 -2.59
N ASN A 86 13.49 10.03 -1.36
CA ASN A 86 12.11 9.74 -0.99
C ASN A 86 11.69 8.33 -1.40
N SER A 87 12.61 7.38 -1.21
CA SER A 87 12.35 5.98 -1.49
C SER A 87 12.53 5.11 -0.25
N GLU A 88 11.80 4.01 -0.24
CA GLU A 88 11.90 2.96 0.76
C GLU A 88 12.14 1.64 0.08
N ASN A 89 12.81 0.72 0.77
CA ASN A 89 12.97 -0.64 0.27
C ASN A 89 12.44 -1.66 1.26
N GLU A 90 11.79 -2.66 0.74
CA GLU A 90 11.40 -3.84 1.47
C GLU A 90 11.73 -5.06 0.61
N ARG A 91 12.56 -5.98 1.15
CA ARG A 91 13.08 -7.11 0.35
C ARG A 91 13.65 -6.57 -0.97
N ASN A 92 13.24 -7.16 -2.11
CA ASN A 92 13.66 -6.76 -3.45
C ASN A 92 12.82 -5.64 -4.08
N GLN A 93 11.92 -5.02 -3.33
CA GLN A 93 11.08 -3.91 -3.78
C GLN A 93 11.69 -2.56 -3.40
N LEU A 94 11.63 -1.61 -4.32
CA LEU A 94 11.90 -0.19 -4.08
C LEU A 94 10.61 0.59 -4.34
N ARG A 95 10.15 1.34 -3.35
CA ARG A 95 8.97 2.22 -3.44
C ARG A 95 9.44 3.66 -3.46
N VAL A 96 8.91 4.45 -4.39
CA VAL A 96 9.27 5.85 -4.57
C VAL A 96 8.00 6.69 -4.59
N THR A 97 7.88 7.65 -3.69
CA THR A 97 6.76 8.59 -3.68
C THR A 97 7.11 9.85 -4.48
N VAL A 98 6.34 10.13 -5.52
CA VAL A 98 6.56 11.27 -6.41
C VAL A 98 5.25 11.85 -6.93
N GLU A 99 5.25 13.16 -7.19
CA GLU A 99 4.16 13.78 -7.96
C GLU A 99 4.20 13.32 -9.42
N ASN A 100 3.03 13.01 -10.00
CA ASN A 100 2.89 12.56 -11.39
C ASN A 100 3.74 11.32 -11.71
N GLY A 101 3.55 10.24 -10.95
CA GLY A 101 4.37 9.03 -11.00
C GLY A 101 4.60 8.49 -12.40
N ALA A 102 3.56 8.43 -13.25
CA ALA A 102 3.67 7.92 -14.61
C ALA A 102 4.70 8.68 -15.47
N GLU A 103 4.83 9.99 -15.28
CA GLU A 103 5.80 10.82 -16.00
C GLU A 103 7.25 10.64 -15.49
N LYS A 104 7.40 10.22 -14.25
CA LYS A 104 8.70 10.04 -13.59
C LYS A 104 9.34 8.65 -13.83
N ILE A 105 8.57 7.66 -14.19
CA ILE A 105 9.05 6.29 -14.43
C ILE A 105 10.25 6.24 -15.38
N PRO A 106 10.25 6.89 -16.57
CA PRO A 106 11.38 6.80 -17.50
C PRO A 106 12.69 7.34 -16.92
N ASP A 107 12.62 8.43 -16.17
CA ASP A 107 13.80 9.05 -15.56
C ASP A 107 14.39 8.15 -14.47
N LEU A 108 13.52 7.59 -13.60
CA LEU A 108 13.91 6.68 -12.53
C LEU A 108 14.50 5.38 -13.09
N LEU A 109 13.88 4.79 -14.12
CA LEU A 109 14.43 3.61 -14.81
C LEU A 109 15.81 3.90 -15.42
N SER A 110 15.99 5.08 -16.04
CA SER A 110 17.28 5.50 -16.58
C SER A 110 18.35 5.60 -15.49
N GLU A 111 18.00 6.14 -14.34
CA GLU A 111 18.92 6.29 -13.20
C GLU A 111 19.34 4.92 -12.63
N LEU A 112 18.38 4.01 -12.42
CA LEU A 112 18.64 2.65 -11.96
C LEU A 112 19.53 1.89 -12.97
N SER A 113 19.23 1.99 -14.27
CA SER A 113 19.99 1.33 -15.34
C SER A 113 21.43 1.85 -15.44
N LYS A 114 21.68 3.16 -15.30
CA LYS A 114 23.05 3.73 -15.28
C LYS A 114 23.90 3.16 -14.15
N ASN A 115 23.26 2.82 -13.03
CA ASN A 115 23.91 2.19 -11.88
C ASN A 115 23.91 0.64 -11.94
N LYS A 116 23.57 0.07 -13.11
CA LYS A 116 23.56 -1.39 -13.38
C LYS A 116 22.59 -2.15 -12.46
N LEU A 117 21.53 -1.51 -12.04
CA LEU A 117 20.43 -2.14 -11.32
C LEU A 117 19.35 -2.51 -12.34
N GLU A 118 18.99 -3.79 -12.36
CA GLU A 118 18.02 -4.34 -13.30
C GLU A 118 16.64 -4.35 -12.65
N VAL A 119 15.67 -3.71 -13.31
CA VAL A 119 14.27 -3.66 -12.88
C VAL A 119 13.50 -4.77 -13.59
N LEU A 120 12.94 -5.69 -12.83
CA LEU A 120 12.12 -6.80 -13.33
C LEU A 120 10.70 -6.35 -13.67
N SER A 121 10.13 -5.48 -12.83
CA SER A 121 8.83 -4.88 -13.10
C SER A 121 8.71 -3.50 -12.46
N VAL A 122 7.76 -2.70 -12.96
CA VAL A 122 7.43 -1.39 -12.41
C VAL A 122 5.92 -1.18 -12.45
N SER A 123 5.36 -0.65 -11.36
CA SER A 123 3.97 -0.20 -11.29
C SER A 123 3.89 1.20 -10.67
N ALA A 124 2.87 1.98 -11.05
CA ALA A 124 2.57 3.26 -10.43
C ALA A 124 1.11 3.26 -9.99
N ASN A 125 0.89 3.47 -8.72
CA ASN A 125 -0.43 3.42 -8.10
C ASN A 125 -0.69 4.70 -7.31
N LYS A 126 -1.97 5.02 -7.09
CA LYS A 126 -2.33 6.01 -6.08
C LYS A 126 -1.99 5.47 -4.70
N PRO A 127 -1.71 6.35 -3.71
CA PRO A 127 -1.44 5.93 -2.34
C PRO A 127 -2.55 5.03 -1.79
N SER A 128 -2.16 4.02 -1.06
CA SER A 128 -3.04 3.12 -0.30
C SER A 128 -3.03 3.47 1.18
N LEU A 129 -3.92 2.89 1.96
CA LEU A 129 -3.85 3.00 3.42
C LEU A 129 -2.65 2.25 4.00
N ASP A 130 -2.10 1.24 3.29
CA ASP A 130 -0.84 0.58 3.66
C ASP A 130 0.34 1.54 3.60
N ASP A 131 0.37 2.41 2.58
CA ASP A 131 1.38 3.46 2.47
C ASP A 131 1.26 4.46 3.63
N VAL A 132 0.03 4.87 3.96
CA VAL A 132 -0.24 5.75 5.10
C VAL A 132 0.21 5.11 6.39
N PHE A 133 -0.15 3.85 6.62
CA PHE A 133 0.21 3.13 7.84
C PHE A 133 1.73 3.05 8.00
N LEU A 134 2.44 2.69 6.94
CA LEU A 134 3.91 2.64 6.92
C LEU A 134 4.52 4.02 7.22
N GLU A 135 4.01 5.08 6.60
CA GLU A 135 4.52 6.45 6.81
C GLU A 135 4.34 6.91 8.27
N VAL A 136 3.18 6.67 8.88
CA VAL A 136 2.88 7.20 10.22
C VAL A 136 3.41 6.34 11.36
N THR A 137 3.67 5.03 11.14
CA THR A 137 4.15 4.10 12.17
C THR A 137 5.59 3.68 11.98
N GLY A 138 6.12 3.79 10.75
CA GLY A 138 7.47 3.35 10.38
C GLY A 138 7.61 1.84 10.17
N TYR A 139 6.52 1.05 10.21
CA TYR A 139 6.53 -0.40 9.94
C TYR A 139 5.22 -0.84 9.28
N ARG A 140 5.24 -1.95 8.52
CA ARG A 140 4.04 -2.54 7.92
C ARG A 140 3.28 -3.44 8.89
N LEU A 141 1.97 -3.58 8.66
CA LEU A 141 1.17 -4.57 9.39
C LEU A 141 1.58 -5.99 8.95
N GLU A 142 1.80 -6.87 9.95
CA GLU A 142 1.99 -8.30 9.68
C GLU A 142 0.70 -8.87 9.07
N GLY A 143 0.82 -9.48 7.88
CA GLY A 143 -0.31 -10.07 7.14
C GLY A 143 -0.65 -9.40 5.81
N ALA A 144 -0.25 -8.15 5.56
CA ALA A 144 -0.43 -7.52 4.25
C ALA A 144 0.42 -8.19 3.16
N ALA A 145 1.57 -8.76 3.52
CA ALA A 145 2.46 -9.46 2.58
C ALA A 145 1.92 -10.83 2.11
N GLU A 146 1.05 -11.49 2.89
CA GLU A 146 0.50 -12.80 2.51
C GLU A 146 -0.60 -12.70 1.43
N GLU A 147 -1.29 -11.57 1.33
CA GLU A 147 -2.35 -11.37 0.31
C GLU A 147 -1.74 -10.99 -1.06
N GLU A 148 -0.62 -10.29 -1.12
CA GLU A 148 0.09 -10.01 -2.38
C GLU A 148 0.64 -11.30 -3.03
N GLU A 149 1.21 -12.23 -2.24
CA GLU A 149 1.72 -13.51 -2.76
C GLU A 149 0.59 -14.42 -3.30
N LEU A 150 -0.61 -14.34 -2.71
CA LEU A 150 -1.76 -15.13 -3.19
C LEU A 150 -2.37 -14.55 -4.48
N SER A 151 -2.29 -13.24 -4.69
CA SER A 151 -2.80 -12.59 -5.91
C SER A 151 -1.88 -12.79 -7.11
N GLU A 152 -0.57 -12.82 -6.91
CA GLU A 152 0.42 -13.05 -7.98
C GLU A 152 0.48 -14.54 -8.38
N GLY A 153 0.30 -15.48 -7.44
CA GLY A 153 0.32 -16.92 -7.72
C GLY A 153 -0.88 -17.44 -8.53
N MET A 154 -1.96 -16.66 -8.68
CA MET A 154 -3.14 -17.05 -9.47
C MET A 154 -3.09 -16.58 -10.93
N SER A 155 -2.15 -15.72 -11.33
CA SER A 155 -2.04 -15.22 -12.71
C SER A 155 -1.18 -16.09 -13.62
N ASP A 156 -0.41 -17.04 -13.08
CA ASP A 156 0.52 -17.88 -13.87
C ASP A 156 -0.08 -19.24 -14.30
N ASN A 157 -1.39 -19.45 -14.19
CA ASN A 157 -2.00 -20.75 -14.50
C ASN A 157 -3.21 -20.67 -15.47
N GLU A 158 -3.15 -19.79 -16.49
CA GLU A 158 -4.02 -19.87 -17.67
C GLU A 158 -3.23 -19.84 -18.98
#